data_d3cd6ec625afb0507e35aa3dbec0636d
#
_entry.id   d3cd6ec625afb0507e35aa3dbec0636d
#
_cell.length_a   1.000
_cell.length_b   1.000
_cell.length_c   1.000
_cell.angle_alpha   90.00
_cell.angle_beta   90.00
_cell.angle_gamma   90.00
#
_symmetry.space_group_name_H-M   'P 1'
#
loop_
_entity.id
_entity.type
_entity.pdbx_description
1 polymer ?
#
loop_
_entity_poly.entity_id
_entity_poly.type
_entity_poly.pdbx_seq_one_letter_code
_entity_poly.pdbx_strand_id
1 'polypeptide(L)'
;MLKIFLLRHGETAWNADNNRYCGRSDIPLTEKGIRQAEEVKKQMKGIELTKVFSSPLQRAFTTARIASGREPIKDDRLTEADFGAWEGKTKEEFIAENESLWLDWMSDPAIHRAGGSGETGAQIVARVSDFFRSLQHTCHEGNIMVVGHNGINRLYMASKLGMPLKNYRQLVQQNSSITCFTLDDKGTLTLELLNSKLR
;
A
#
# COMPACT_ATOMS: atom_id res chain seq x y z
N MET A 1 8.70 -9.43 -18.70
CA MET A 1 8.35 -9.70 -17.29
C MET A 1 8.72 -8.49 -16.43
N LEU A 2 7.81 -7.99 -15.61
CA LEU A 2 8.04 -6.85 -14.72
C LEU A 2 8.38 -7.34 -13.31
N LYS A 3 9.42 -6.77 -12.70
CA LYS A 3 9.73 -6.95 -11.29
C LYS A 3 9.28 -5.73 -10.49
N ILE A 4 8.40 -5.94 -9.53
CA ILE A 4 7.74 -4.89 -8.76
C ILE A 4 8.28 -4.88 -7.34
N PHE A 5 8.76 -3.71 -6.92
CA PHE A 5 9.11 -3.40 -5.53
C PHE A 5 7.98 -2.56 -4.95
N LEU A 6 7.02 -3.23 -4.30
CA LEU A 6 5.86 -2.60 -3.69
C LEU A 6 6.17 -2.24 -2.24
N LEU A 7 6.13 -0.95 -1.93
CA LEU A 7 6.44 -0.40 -0.62
C LEU A 7 5.19 0.17 0.07
N ARG A 8 5.16 0.08 1.38
CA ARG A 8 4.35 0.95 2.21
C ARG A 8 5.15 2.22 2.53
N HIS A 9 4.50 3.38 2.56
CA HIS A 9 5.13 4.64 3.00
C HIS A 9 5.80 4.55 4.37
N GLY A 10 6.72 5.46 4.66
CA GLY A 10 7.36 5.63 5.97
C GLY A 10 6.38 6.03 7.07
N GLU A 11 6.84 6.04 8.31
CA GLU A 11 6.02 6.38 9.48
C GLU A 11 5.48 7.82 9.40
N THR A 12 4.20 7.98 9.77
CA THR A 12 3.54 9.28 9.99
C THR A 12 3.25 9.48 11.48
N ALA A 13 2.91 10.70 11.90
CA ALA A 13 2.51 10.97 13.29
C ALA A 13 1.34 10.07 13.73
N TRP A 14 0.38 9.81 12.85
CA TRP A 14 -0.75 8.92 13.14
C TRP A 14 -0.36 7.43 13.24
N ASN A 15 0.69 7.00 12.52
CA ASN A 15 1.23 5.65 12.72
C ASN A 15 1.92 5.53 14.09
N ALA A 16 2.62 6.58 14.55
CA ALA A 16 3.28 6.62 15.84
C ALA A 16 2.28 6.73 17.01
N ASP A 17 1.12 7.37 16.79
CA ASP A 17 0.04 7.51 17.76
C ASP A 17 -0.95 6.33 17.60
N ASN A 18 -0.61 5.19 18.20
CA ASN A 18 -1.44 3.96 18.24
C ASN A 18 -1.98 3.51 16.89
N ASN A 19 -1.25 3.84 15.80
CA ASN A 19 -1.57 3.45 14.43
C ASN A 19 -2.99 3.87 13.99
N ARG A 20 -3.33 5.16 14.21
CA ARG A 20 -4.59 5.76 13.72
C ARG A 20 -4.75 5.53 12.22
N TYR A 21 -5.97 5.31 11.80
CA TYR A 21 -6.31 5.08 10.39
C TYR A 21 -6.16 6.38 9.59
N CYS A 22 -5.12 6.45 8.75
CA CYS A 22 -4.84 7.67 7.98
C CYS A 22 -5.80 7.86 6.81
N GLY A 23 -6.23 6.80 6.17
CA GLY A 23 -7.07 6.86 4.99
C GLY A 23 -6.59 7.85 3.94
N ARG A 24 -7.47 8.71 3.48
CA ARG A 24 -7.21 9.78 2.51
C ARG A 24 -6.70 11.07 3.13
N SER A 25 -6.70 11.18 4.46
CA SER A 25 -6.09 12.31 5.16
C SER A 25 -4.61 12.42 4.81
N ASP A 26 -4.17 13.61 4.41
CA ASP A 26 -2.82 13.80 3.88
C ASP A 26 -1.82 14.19 4.98
N ILE A 27 -1.39 13.21 5.74
CA ILE A 27 -0.46 13.34 6.89
C ILE A 27 0.99 13.17 6.40
N PRO A 28 1.93 14.07 6.79
CA PRO A 28 3.34 13.98 6.41
C PRO A 28 4.08 12.85 7.16
N LEU A 29 5.28 12.52 6.66
CA LEU A 29 6.21 11.64 7.36
C LEU A 29 6.74 12.29 8.64
N THR A 30 7.00 11.45 9.66
CA THR A 30 7.86 11.83 10.79
C THR A 30 9.34 11.83 10.37
N GLU A 31 10.23 12.38 11.21
CA GLU A 31 11.67 12.22 11.01
C GLU A 31 12.09 10.75 10.93
N LYS A 32 11.44 9.88 11.73
CA LYS A 32 11.68 8.43 11.66
C LYS A 32 11.21 7.87 10.31
N GLY A 33 10.07 8.33 9.79
CA GLY A 33 9.58 7.96 8.46
C GLY A 33 10.53 8.36 7.34
N ILE A 34 11.17 9.53 7.45
CA ILE A 34 12.21 10.00 6.52
C ILE A 34 13.43 9.07 6.58
N ARG A 35 13.94 8.79 7.78
CA ARG A 35 15.07 7.84 7.96
C ARG A 35 14.75 6.44 7.43
N GLN A 36 13.51 5.97 7.60
CA GLN A 36 13.07 4.69 7.03
C GLN A 36 13.13 4.70 5.49
N ALA A 37 12.76 5.80 4.84
CA ALA A 37 12.84 5.93 3.39
C ALA A 37 14.30 6.00 2.90
N GLU A 38 15.19 6.66 3.65
CA GLU A 38 16.63 6.68 3.37
C GLU A 38 17.26 5.27 3.51
N GLU A 39 16.79 4.48 4.46
CA GLU A 39 17.24 3.09 4.61
C GLU A 39 16.80 2.24 3.42
N VAL A 40 15.57 2.43 2.91
CA VAL A 40 15.15 1.79 1.65
C VAL A 40 16.07 2.18 0.50
N LYS A 41 16.46 3.45 0.39
CA LYS A 41 17.41 3.89 -0.65
C LYS A 41 18.72 3.10 -0.62
N LYS A 42 19.25 2.84 0.60
CA LYS A 42 20.47 2.04 0.75
C LYS A 42 20.24 0.58 0.32
N GLN A 43 19.10 0.00 0.70
CA GLN A 43 18.72 -1.38 0.35
C GLN A 43 18.51 -1.56 -1.16
N MET A 44 18.04 -0.51 -1.84
CA MET A 44 17.82 -0.51 -3.29
C MET A 44 19.08 -0.20 -4.09
N LYS A 45 20.23 0.04 -3.43
CA LYS A 45 21.49 0.33 -4.12
C LYS A 45 21.89 -0.82 -5.06
N GLY A 46 22.20 -0.48 -6.31
CA GLY A 46 22.55 -1.46 -7.35
C GLY A 46 21.35 -2.01 -8.13
N ILE A 47 20.12 -1.69 -7.71
CA ILE A 47 18.92 -2.03 -8.47
C ILE A 47 18.58 -0.86 -9.40
N GLU A 48 18.72 -1.07 -10.69
CA GLU A 48 18.33 -0.08 -11.69
C GLU A 48 16.81 -0.05 -11.83
N LEU A 49 16.19 1.07 -11.43
CA LEU A 49 14.75 1.28 -11.52
C LEU A 49 14.38 1.87 -12.90
N THR A 50 13.50 1.20 -13.63
CA THR A 50 12.96 1.69 -14.89
C THR A 50 11.98 2.83 -14.66
N LYS A 51 11.03 2.65 -13.75
CA LYS A 51 10.03 3.67 -13.36
C LYS A 51 9.77 3.64 -11.85
N VAL A 52 9.28 4.77 -11.34
CA VAL A 52 8.88 4.94 -9.95
C VAL A 52 7.48 5.55 -9.92
N PHE A 53 6.56 4.88 -9.25
CA PHE A 53 5.19 5.35 -9.05
C PHE A 53 4.88 5.51 -7.57
N SER A 54 3.97 6.41 -7.27
CA SER A 54 3.48 6.59 -5.91
C SER A 54 2.02 7.03 -5.87
N SER A 55 1.37 6.75 -4.73
CA SER A 55 0.18 7.49 -4.34
C SER A 55 0.46 9.00 -4.36
N PRO A 56 -0.52 9.84 -4.69
CA PRO A 56 -0.37 11.30 -4.63
C PRO A 56 -0.23 11.83 -3.19
N LEU A 57 -0.64 11.05 -2.16
CA LEU A 57 -0.53 11.47 -0.76
C LEU A 57 0.93 11.67 -0.36
N GLN A 58 1.20 12.80 0.32
CA GLN A 58 2.55 13.29 0.57
C GLN A 58 3.45 12.27 1.28
N ARG A 59 2.93 11.44 2.19
CA ARG A 59 3.69 10.39 2.86
C ARG A 59 4.25 9.34 1.92
N ALA A 60 3.46 8.90 0.93
CA ALA A 60 3.89 7.91 -0.05
C ALA A 60 4.80 8.54 -1.12
N PHE A 61 4.44 9.73 -1.60
CA PHE A 61 5.22 10.49 -2.56
C PHE A 61 6.62 10.81 -2.02
N THR A 62 6.70 11.34 -0.79
CA THR A 62 7.99 11.66 -0.14
C THR A 62 8.83 10.40 0.09
N THR A 63 8.20 9.29 0.52
CA THR A 63 8.89 8.00 0.65
C THR A 63 9.48 7.55 -0.70
N ALA A 64 8.69 7.59 -1.77
CA ALA A 64 9.13 7.17 -3.10
C ALA A 64 10.29 8.03 -3.62
N ARG A 65 10.19 9.35 -3.46
CA ARG A 65 11.22 10.30 -3.88
C ARG A 65 12.56 10.08 -3.15
N ILE A 66 12.51 9.89 -1.84
CA ILE A 66 13.73 9.63 -1.04
C ILE A 66 14.31 8.26 -1.39
N ALA A 67 13.48 7.21 -1.38
CA ALA A 67 13.92 5.83 -1.59
C ALA A 67 14.53 5.60 -2.98
N SER A 68 13.98 6.23 -4.01
CA SER A 68 14.47 6.08 -5.39
C SER A 68 15.53 7.11 -5.80
N GLY A 69 15.56 8.27 -5.14
CA GLY A 69 16.34 9.43 -5.58
C GLY A 69 15.81 10.06 -6.89
N ARG A 70 14.60 9.75 -7.29
CA ARG A 70 13.95 10.22 -8.54
C ARG A 70 12.59 10.82 -8.22
N GLU A 71 12.06 11.66 -9.11
CA GLU A 71 10.70 12.19 -9.02
C GLU A 71 9.70 11.08 -9.39
N PRO A 72 8.78 10.67 -8.47
CA PRO A 72 7.82 9.63 -8.76
C PRO A 72 6.67 10.12 -9.64
N ILE A 73 6.14 9.22 -10.46
CA ILE A 73 4.89 9.43 -11.19
C ILE A 73 3.73 9.18 -10.22
N LYS A 74 2.90 10.19 -9.99
CA LYS A 74 1.70 10.05 -9.15
C LYS A 74 0.61 9.32 -9.89
N ASP A 75 -0.10 8.43 -9.19
CA ASP A 75 -1.28 7.74 -9.72
C ASP A 75 -2.35 7.63 -8.62
N ASP A 76 -3.53 8.19 -8.88
CA ASP A 76 -4.64 8.25 -7.92
C ASP A 76 -5.17 6.88 -7.53
N ARG A 77 -5.00 5.87 -8.39
CA ARG A 77 -5.38 4.48 -8.10
C ARG A 77 -4.56 3.86 -6.96
N LEU A 78 -3.42 4.49 -6.59
CA LEU A 78 -2.57 4.09 -5.46
C LEU A 78 -2.88 4.82 -4.16
N THR A 79 -3.89 5.70 -4.13
CA THR A 79 -4.33 6.38 -2.90
C THR A 79 -4.82 5.36 -1.87
N GLU A 80 -4.59 5.61 -0.57
CA GLU A 80 -5.04 4.69 0.49
C GLU A 80 -6.57 4.52 0.44
N ALA A 81 -7.05 3.47 1.06
CA ALA A 81 -8.46 3.22 1.21
C ALA A 81 -9.15 4.43 1.87
N ASP A 82 -10.31 4.80 1.35
CA ASP A 82 -11.24 5.65 2.07
C ASP A 82 -11.81 4.82 3.22
N PHE A 83 -11.42 5.17 4.45
CA PHE A 83 -11.88 4.46 5.64
C PHE A 83 -13.15 5.07 6.27
N GLY A 84 -13.75 6.09 5.64
CA GLY A 84 -14.98 6.72 6.12
C GLY A 84 -14.85 7.20 7.57
N ALA A 85 -15.80 6.81 8.44
CA ALA A 85 -15.84 7.25 9.83
C ALA A 85 -14.67 6.77 10.71
N TRP A 86 -13.80 5.91 10.20
CA TRP A 86 -12.61 5.43 10.94
C TRP A 86 -11.38 6.32 10.78
N GLU A 87 -11.37 7.25 9.83
CA GLU A 87 -10.21 8.14 9.64
C GLU A 87 -9.92 9.00 10.86
N GLY A 88 -8.65 9.10 11.23
CA GLY A 88 -8.17 9.82 12.40
C GLY A 88 -8.34 9.08 13.73
N LYS A 89 -8.99 7.92 13.73
CA LYS A 89 -9.25 7.13 14.95
C LYS A 89 -8.35 5.91 15.05
N THR A 90 -8.11 5.46 16.26
CA THR A 90 -7.55 4.12 16.52
C THR A 90 -8.63 3.05 16.33
N LYS A 91 -8.21 1.80 16.23
CA LYS A 91 -9.13 0.67 16.13
C LYS A 91 -10.04 0.60 17.35
N GLU A 92 -9.50 0.81 18.52
CA GLU A 92 -10.22 0.77 19.81
C GLU A 92 -11.27 1.88 19.87
N GLU A 93 -10.93 3.09 19.45
CA GLU A 93 -11.84 4.25 19.44
C GLU A 93 -13.06 3.98 18.54
N PHE A 94 -12.87 3.58 17.28
CA PHE A 94 -14.00 3.38 16.39
C PHE A 94 -14.82 2.13 16.67
N ILE A 95 -14.23 1.09 17.26
CA ILE A 95 -14.99 -0.07 17.74
C ILE A 95 -15.89 0.33 18.92
N ALA A 96 -15.38 1.15 19.84
CA ALA A 96 -16.18 1.65 20.95
C ALA A 96 -17.37 2.52 20.49
N GLU A 97 -17.22 3.23 19.35
CA GLU A 97 -18.32 4.02 18.77
C GLU A 97 -19.35 3.15 18.03
N ASN A 98 -18.89 2.18 17.24
CA ASN A 98 -19.76 1.30 16.46
C ASN A 98 -19.04 -0.01 16.07
N GLU A 99 -19.16 -1.01 16.93
CA GLU A 99 -18.54 -2.33 16.72
C GLU A 99 -19.10 -3.05 15.48
N SER A 100 -20.38 -2.86 15.16
CA SER A 100 -21.01 -3.61 14.06
C SER A 100 -20.35 -3.30 12.72
N LEU A 101 -19.96 -2.06 12.43
CA LEU A 101 -19.24 -1.71 11.21
C LEU A 101 -17.89 -2.45 11.10
N TRP A 102 -17.22 -2.66 12.22
CA TRP A 102 -15.97 -3.42 12.24
C TRP A 102 -16.21 -4.92 12.00
N LEU A 103 -17.22 -5.50 12.64
CA LEU A 103 -17.59 -6.91 12.47
C LEU A 103 -18.03 -7.19 11.03
N ASP A 104 -18.82 -6.30 10.43
CA ASP A 104 -19.22 -6.38 9.03
C ASP A 104 -17.99 -6.37 8.10
N TRP A 105 -17.09 -5.41 8.27
CA TRP A 105 -15.84 -5.36 7.52
C TRP A 105 -14.99 -6.62 7.69
N MET A 106 -14.87 -7.13 8.90
CA MET A 106 -14.09 -8.34 9.18
C MET A 106 -14.75 -9.61 8.63
N SER A 107 -16.06 -9.62 8.49
CA SER A 107 -16.80 -10.77 7.91
C SER A 107 -16.57 -10.88 6.40
N ASP A 108 -16.73 -9.76 5.69
CA ASP A 108 -16.47 -9.68 4.25
C ASP A 108 -16.16 -8.24 3.81
N PRO A 109 -14.90 -7.82 3.76
CA PRO A 109 -14.54 -6.49 3.28
C PRO A 109 -14.80 -6.28 1.78
N ALA A 110 -15.09 -7.36 1.01
CA ALA A 110 -15.40 -7.20 -0.41
C ALA A 110 -16.70 -6.43 -0.64
N ILE A 111 -17.67 -6.59 0.23
CA ILE A 111 -19.01 -5.99 0.10
C ILE A 111 -19.32 -4.90 1.13
N HIS A 112 -18.75 -5.00 2.32
CA HIS A 112 -18.97 -4.00 3.36
C HIS A 112 -18.05 -2.78 3.17
N ARG A 113 -18.57 -1.60 3.50
CA ARG A 113 -17.82 -0.34 3.39
C ARG A 113 -17.01 -0.09 4.65
N ALA A 114 -15.75 0.27 4.49
CA ALA A 114 -14.91 0.70 5.61
C ALA A 114 -15.55 1.91 6.31
N GLY A 115 -15.68 1.84 7.65
CA GLY A 115 -16.30 2.91 8.43
C GLY A 115 -17.73 3.29 7.98
N GLY A 116 -18.45 2.37 7.35
CA GLY A 116 -19.84 2.54 6.91
C GLY A 116 -20.03 3.36 5.63
N SER A 117 -19.14 4.31 5.34
CA SER A 117 -19.24 5.23 4.19
C SER A 117 -18.06 5.17 3.21
N GLY A 118 -16.95 4.57 3.61
CA GLY A 118 -15.73 4.49 2.79
C GLY A 118 -15.81 3.51 1.61
N GLU A 119 -14.65 3.10 1.12
CA GLU A 119 -14.57 2.11 0.03
C GLU A 119 -14.80 0.68 0.53
N THR A 120 -15.31 -0.19 -0.35
CA THR A 120 -15.25 -1.64 -0.14
C THR A 120 -13.88 -2.18 -0.58
N GLY A 121 -13.47 -3.32 -0.04
CA GLY A 121 -12.26 -4.01 -0.47
C GLY A 121 -12.28 -4.38 -1.95
N ALA A 122 -13.45 -4.72 -2.51
CA ALA A 122 -13.60 -4.98 -3.95
C ALA A 122 -13.30 -3.73 -4.79
N GLN A 123 -13.79 -2.56 -4.41
CA GLN A 123 -13.49 -1.30 -5.09
C GLN A 123 -11.99 -0.99 -5.06
N ILE A 124 -11.34 -1.18 -3.92
CA ILE A 124 -9.90 -0.98 -3.75
C ILE A 124 -9.12 -1.94 -4.66
N VAL A 125 -9.44 -3.24 -4.62
CA VAL A 125 -8.79 -4.25 -5.47
C VAL A 125 -8.98 -3.93 -6.94
N ALA A 126 -10.16 -3.48 -7.35
CA ALA A 126 -10.43 -3.13 -8.74
C ALA A 126 -9.51 -2.00 -9.25
N ARG A 127 -9.42 -0.86 -8.50
CA ARG A 127 -8.59 0.28 -8.93
C ARG A 127 -7.10 -0.02 -8.89
N VAL A 128 -6.62 -0.75 -7.88
CA VAL A 128 -5.20 -1.13 -7.80
C VAL A 128 -4.85 -2.16 -8.88
N SER A 129 -5.75 -3.12 -9.17
CA SER A 129 -5.54 -4.07 -10.27
C SER A 129 -5.51 -3.37 -11.63
N ASP A 130 -6.33 -2.33 -11.82
CA ASP A 130 -6.30 -1.53 -13.04
C ASP A 130 -4.96 -0.79 -13.21
N PHE A 131 -4.41 -0.23 -12.13
CA PHE A 131 -3.07 0.34 -12.14
C PHE A 131 -2.01 -0.68 -12.63
N PHE A 132 -1.94 -1.85 -12.01
CA PHE A 132 -0.95 -2.86 -12.39
C PHE A 132 -1.17 -3.41 -13.79
N ARG A 133 -2.43 -3.53 -14.26
CA ARG A 133 -2.72 -3.89 -15.64
C ARG A 133 -2.21 -2.83 -16.62
N SER A 134 -2.39 -1.55 -16.30
CA SER A 134 -1.87 -0.46 -17.16
C SER A 134 -0.33 -0.45 -17.25
N LEU A 135 0.37 -0.90 -16.20
CA LEU A 135 1.82 -1.06 -16.25
C LEU A 135 2.26 -2.10 -17.27
N GLN A 136 1.53 -3.22 -17.38
CA GLN A 136 1.85 -4.29 -18.34
C GLN A 136 1.71 -3.82 -19.79
N HIS A 137 0.80 -2.88 -20.06
CA HIS A 137 0.65 -2.29 -21.39
C HIS A 137 1.71 -1.22 -21.71
N THR A 138 2.27 -0.56 -20.69
CA THR A 138 3.21 0.56 -20.85
C THR A 138 4.66 0.22 -20.55
N CYS A 139 4.89 -0.94 -19.91
CA CYS A 139 6.21 -1.42 -19.50
C CYS A 139 6.26 -2.93 -19.75
N HIS A 140 7.13 -3.37 -20.65
CA HIS A 140 7.25 -4.79 -20.99
C HIS A 140 8.24 -5.54 -20.10
N GLU A 141 9.23 -4.83 -19.55
CA GLU A 141 10.27 -5.40 -18.66
C GLU A 141 10.88 -4.34 -17.75
N GLY A 142 11.60 -4.78 -16.74
CA GLY A 142 12.38 -3.93 -15.85
C GLY A 142 11.90 -3.93 -14.40
N ASN A 143 12.60 -3.16 -13.58
CA ASN A 143 12.33 -3.00 -12.16
C ASN A 143 11.50 -1.75 -11.92
N ILE A 144 10.35 -1.90 -11.30
CA ILE A 144 9.42 -0.79 -11.01
C ILE A 144 9.24 -0.68 -9.50
N MET A 145 9.48 0.52 -8.96
CA MET A 145 9.13 0.82 -7.58
C MET A 145 7.72 1.41 -7.53
N VAL A 146 6.89 0.90 -6.64
CA VAL A 146 5.54 1.39 -6.37
C VAL A 146 5.40 1.67 -4.89
N VAL A 147 5.09 2.89 -4.51
CA VAL A 147 4.90 3.24 -3.09
C VAL A 147 3.43 3.58 -2.84
N GLY A 148 2.80 2.71 -2.07
CA GLY A 148 1.41 2.82 -1.66
C GLY A 148 1.26 2.80 -0.15
N HIS A 149 0.22 2.14 0.31
CA HIS A 149 -0.25 2.17 1.70
C HIS A 149 -0.58 0.78 2.20
N ASN A 150 -0.75 0.67 3.51
CA ASN A 150 -0.97 -0.61 4.18
C ASN A 150 -2.26 -1.33 3.73
N GLY A 151 -3.37 -0.59 3.66
CA GLY A 151 -4.67 -1.16 3.31
C GLY A 151 -4.70 -1.68 1.87
N ILE A 152 -4.41 -0.81 0.92
CA ILE A 152 -4.49 -1.13 -0.51
C ILE A 152 -3.50 -2.21 -0.92
N ASN A 153 -2.25 -2.14 -0.43
CA ASN A 153 -1.22 -3.10 -0.79
C ASN A 153 -1.61 -4.52 -0.35
N ARG A 154 -2.09 -4.66 0.90
CA ARG A 154 -2.48 -5.97 1.45
C ARG A 154 -3.73 -6.53 0.80
N LEU A 155 -4.75 -5.69 0.52
CA LEU A 155 -5.95 -6.13 -0.18
C LEU A 155 -5.64 -6.60 -1.61
N TYR A 156 -4.80 -5.84 -2.33
CA TYR A 156 -4.33 -6.23 -3.65
C TYR A 156 -3.57 -7.56 -3.61
N MET A 157 -2.58 -7.69 -2.71
CA MET A 157 -1.80 -8.92 -2.56
C MET A 157 -2.69 -10.12 -2.18
N ALA A 158 -3.61 -9.95 -1.24
CA ALA A 158 -4.55 -11.01 -0.86
C ALA A 158 -5.36 -11.49 -2.07
N SER A 159 -5.91 -10.56 -2.86
CA SER A 159 -6.66 -10.89 -4.08
C SER A 159 -5.80 -11.65 -5.10
N LYS A 160 -4.57 -11.19 -5.34
CA LYS A 160 -3.67 -11.81 -6.33
C LYS A 160 -3.15 -13.18 -5.91
N LEU A 161 -3.05 -13.42 -4.61
CA LEU A 161 -2.66 -14.71 -4.04
C LEU A 161 -3.85 -15.69 -3.85
N GLY A 162 -5.05 -15.32 -4.31
CA GLY A 162 -6.24 -16.16 -4.17
C GLY A 162 -6.76 -16.27 -2.74
N MET A 163 -6.34 -15.36 -1.85
CA MET A 163 -6.84 -15.33 -0.47
C MET A 163 -8.23 -14.66 -0.42
N PRO A 164 -9.17 -15.18 0.39
CA PRO A 164 -10.36 -14.42 0.73
C PRO A 164 -10.00 -13.04 1.28
N LEU A 165 -10.65 -11.95 0.81
CA LEU A 165 -10.27 -10.60 1.21
C LEU A 165 -10.35 -10.38 2.73
N LYS A 166 -11.22 -11.06 3.45
CA LYS A 166 -11.28 -11.02 4.92
C LYS A 166 -9.96 -11.42 5.61
N ASN A 167 -9.10 -12.16 4.89
CA ASN A 167 -7.81 -12.62 5.40
C ASN A 167 -6.65 -11.66 5.09
N TYR A 168 -6.90 -10.52 4.41
CA TYR A 168 -5.84 -9.59 4.00
C TYR A 168 -4.94 -9.11 5.15
N ARG A 169 -5.48 -9.10 6.38
CA ARG A 169 -4.73 -8.68 7.58
C ARG A 169 -3.69 -9.71 8.06
N GLN A 170 -3.73 -10.93 7.52
CA GLN A 170 -2.68 -11.94 7.75
C GLN A 170 -1.39 -11.59 7.00
N LEU A 171 -1.47 -10.74 5.97
CA LEU A 171 -0.29 -10.19 5.30
C LEU A 171 0.24 -9.01 6.11
N VAL A 172 1.48 -9.11 6.59
CA VAL A 172 2.14 -8.02 7.33
C VAL A 172 2.87 -7.11 6.34
N GLN A 173 2.73 -5.80 6.51
CA GLN A 173 3.52 -4.82 5.78
C GLN A 173 3.86 -3.63 6.69
N GLN A 174 5.08 -3.61 7.20
CA GLN A 174 5.61 -2.54 8.05
C GLN A 174 5.87 -1.25 7.24
N ASN A 175 5.98 -0.10 7.91
CA ASN A 175 6.38 1.14 7.27
C ASN A 175 7.74 0.96 6.57
N SER A 176 7.82 1.42 5.33
CA SER A 176 9.01 1.29 4.46
C SER A 176 9.50 -0.14 4.23
N SER A 177 8.65 -1.15 4.46
CA SER A 177 8.98 -2.52 4.07
C SER A 177 8.78 -2.72 2.57
N ILE A 178 9.56 -3.63 2.02
CA ILE A 178 9.55 -4.00 0.60
C ILE A 178 8.85 -5.34 0.43
N THR A 179 7.86 -5.37 -0.43
CA THR A 179 7.27 -6.60 -0.97
C THR A 179 7.70 -6.70 -2.42
N CYS A 180 8.37 -7.79 -2.80
CA CYS A 180 8.86 -7.99 -4.16
C CYS A 180 8.09 -9.11 -4.84
N PHE A 181 7.62 -8.86 -6.05
CA PHE A 181 6.95 -9.84 -6.88
C PHE A 181 7.20 -9.58 -8.37
N THR A 182 7.02 -10.60 -9.18
CA THR A 182 7.02 -10.47 -10.64
C THR A 182 5.61 -10.54 -11.19
N LEU A 183 5.40 -9.85 -12.31
CA LEU A 183 4.20 -9.95 -13.13
C LEU A 183 4.59 -10.47 -14.52
N ASP A 184 3.98 -11.58 -14.94
CA ASP A 184 4.13 -12.07 -16.31
C ASP A 184 3.19 -11.33 -17.28
N ASP A 185 3.29 -11.65 -18.57
CA ASP A 185 2.51 -10.99 -19.62
C ASP A 185 0.99 -11.28 -19.51
N LYS A 186 0.60 -12.29 -18.74
CA LYS A 186 -0.79 -12.65 -18.46
C LYS A 186 -1.32 -11.99 -17.18
N GLY A 187 -0.47 -11.27 -16.43
CA GLY A 187 -0.83 -10.65 -15.15
C GLY A 187 -0.79 -11.61 -13.96
N THR A 188 -0.14 -12.76 -14.13
CA THR A 188 0.10 -13.68 -13.02
C THR A 188 1.17 -13.08 -12.11
N LEU A 189 0.85 -13.01 -10.82
CA LEU A 189 1.76 -12.52 -9.80
C LEU A 189 2.52 -13.70 -9.17
N THR A 190 3.84 -13.62 -9.15
CA THR A 190 4.69 -14.52 -8.36
C THR A 190 5.35 -13.74 -7.24
N LEU A 191 4.97 -14.02 -5.99
CA LEU A 191 5.52 -13.38 -4.81
C LEU A 191 6.90 -13.94 -4.50
N GLU A 192 7.92 -13.07 -4.42
CA GLU A 192 9.30 -13.44 -4.10
C GLU A 192 9.67 -13.10 -2.66
N LEU A 193 9.26 -11.92 -2.18
CA LEU A 193 9.52 -11.43 -0.83
C LEU A 193 8.30 -10.70 -0.28
N LEU A 194 7.99 -10.93 0.98
CA LEU A 194 6.92 -10.21 1.69
C LEU A 194 7.50 -9.50 2.91
N ASN A 195 7.20 -8.20 3.06
CA ASN A 195 7.56 -7.41 4.24
C ASN A 195 9.07 -7.47 4.57
N SER A 196 9.89 -7.46 3.56
CA SER A 196 11.34 -7.60 3.70
C SER A 196 12.03 -6.26 3.91
N LYS A 197 13.17 -6.34 4.60
CA LYS A 197 14.24 -5.35 4.50
C LYS A 197 15.34 -6.03 3.71
N LEU A 198 15.51 -5.67 2.44
CA LEU A 198 16.60 -6.21 1.60
C LEU A 198 17.92 -5.98 2.33
N ARG A 199 18.78 -6.97 2.35
CA ARG A 199 20.11 -6.90 2.97
C ARG A 199 21.18 -6.89 1.89
#